data_035972a39ec61349e2f728cd82c233c1
#
_entry.id   035972a39ec61349e2f728cd82c233c1
#
_cell.length_a   1.000
_cell.length_b   1.000
_cell.length_c   1.000
_cell.angle_alpha   90.00
_cell.angle_beta   90.00
_cell.angle_gamma   90.00
#
_symmetry.space_group_name_H-M   'P 1'
#
loop_
_entity.id
_entity.type
_entity.pdbx_description
1 polymer ?
#
loop_
_entity_poly.entity_id
_entity_poly.type
_entity_poly.pdbx_seq_one_letter_code
_entity_poly.pdbx_strand_id
1 'polypeptide(L)'
;MTPQQVLQLVKKEKVQFVDCRFMDLPGLWQHCTYPVSELTEQVFHDGFGFDGSSIRGWQSINESDMLLLPVGETAKVDPFFEHPTLTIICDIKDPITRQNYSRDPRSVARKAADYLKKTEIADQA
;
A
#
# COMPACT_ATOMS: atom_id res chain seq x y z
N MET A 1 10.22 -8.88 -1.55
CA MET A 1 10.87 -8.82 -0.22
C MET A 1 9.89 -9.21 0.88
N THR A 2 10.36 -9.97 1.86
CA THR A 2 9.59 -10.22 3.07
C THR A 2 9.59 -8.97 3.96
N PRO A 3 8.66 -8.87 4.93
CA PRO A 3 8.68 -7.76 5.89
C PRO A 3 10.03 -7.61 6.61
N GLN A 4 10.66 -8.73 6.98
CA GLN A 4 11.97 -8.71 7.63
C GLN A 4 13.05 -8.12 6.72
N GLN A 5 13.03 -8.44 5.43
CA GLN A 5 13.97 -7.89 4.45
C GLN A 5 13.77 -6.39 4.27
N VAL A 6 12.53 -5.92 4.25
CA VAL A 6 12.23 -4.48 4.19
C VAL A 6 12.76 -3.76 5.43
N LEU A 7 12.56 -4.32 6.61
CA LEU A 7 13.06 -3.74 7.86
C LEU A 7 14.61 -3.72 7.92
N GLN A 8 15.26 -4.74 7.35
CA GLN A 8 16.71 -4.74 7.22
C GLN A 8 17.20 -3.65 6.28
N LEU A 9 16.51 -3.45 5.15
CA LEU A 9 16.82 -2.35 4.21
C LEU A 9 16.68 -0.98 4.89
N VAL A 10 15.63 -0.80 5.68
CA VAL A 10 15.40 0.42 6.46
C VAL A 10 16.59 0.72 7.38
N LYS A 11 17.09 -0.28 8.08
CA LYS A 11 18.25 -0.12 8.97
C LYS A 11 19.52 0.17 8.20
N LYS A 12 19.76 -0.57 7.13
CA LYS A 12 20.97 -0.45 6.30
C LYS A 12 21.09 0.94 5.69
N GLU A 13 20.00 1.47 5.15
CA GLU A 13 19.97 2.75 4.46
C GLU A 13 19.63 3.93 5.39
N LYS A 14 19.48 3.67 6.68
CA LYS A 14 19.15 4.69 7.71
C LYS A 14 17.93 5.51 7.35
N VAL A 15 16.88 4.81 6.89
CA VAL A 15 15.62 5.42 6.48
C VAL A 15 14.95 6.12 7.66
N GLN A 16 14.42 7.33 7.43
CA GLN A 16 13.76 8.13 8.46
C GLN A 16 12.24 8.15 8.30
N PHE A 17 11.76 8.08 7.06
CA PHE A 17 10.32 8.16 6.76
C PHE A 17 9.90 7.04 5.83
N VAL A 18 8.63 6.64 5.94
CA VAL A 18 7.98 5.71 5.02
C VAL A 18 6.88 6.46 4.30
N ASP A 19 6.93 6.47 2.97
CA ASP A 19 5.92 7.09 2.12
C ASP A 19 5.05 5.98 1.51
N CYS A 20 3.86 5.82 2.07
CA CYS A 20 2.89 4.82 1.63
C CYS A 20 2.10 5.36 0.46
N ARG A 21 2.18 4.71 -0.69
CA ARG A 21 1.56 5.14 -1.94
C ARG A 21 0.43 4.23 -2.35
N PHE A 22 -0.63 4.84 -2.84
CA PHE A 22 -1.78 4.14 -3.39
C PHE A 22 -2.42 5.01 -4.48
N MET A 23 -3.40 4.47 -5.19
CA MET A 23 -4.01 5.18 -6.31
C MET A 23 -5.48 5.47 -6.01
N ASP A 24 -5.95 6.66 -6.36
CA ASP A 24 -7.37 6.99 -6.26
C ASP A 24 -8.15 6.45 -7.47
N LEU A 25 -9.49 6.54 -7.42
CA LEU A 25 -10.33 6.02 -8.49
C LEU A 25 -10.07 6.71 -9.85
N PRO A 26 -9.85 8.03 -9.92
CA PRO A 26 -9.45 8.68 -11.19
C PRO A 26 -8.06 8.31 -11.72
N GLY A 27 -7.24 7.59 -10.96
CA GLY A 27 -5.92 7.13 -11.41
C GLY A 27 -4.76 8.03 -11.00
N LEU A 28 -4.94 8.91 -10.04
CA LEU A 28 -3.86 9.73 -9.49
C LEU A 28 -3.20 9.03 -8.30
N TRP A 29 -1.88 9.15 -8.20
CA TRP A 29 -1.15 8.68 -7.03
C TRP A 29 -1.46 9.55 -5.81
N GLN A 30 -1.80 8.89 -4.73
CA GLN A 30 -1.95 9.46 -3.40
C GLN A 30 -0.90 8.89 -2.48
N HIS A 31 -0.58 9.58 -1.39
CA HIS A 31 0.39 9.07 -0.43
C HIS A 31 0.14 9.60 0.98
N CYS A 32 0.61 8.82 1.95
CA CYS A 32 0.69 9.21 3.35
C CYS A 32 2.11 8.95 3.83
N THR A 33 2.71 9.91 4.51
CA THR A 33 4.07 9.77 5.04
C THR A 33 4.01 9.52 6.55
N TYR A 34 4.73 8.51 7.00
CA TYR A 34 4.81 8.13 8.42
C TYR A 34 6.27 8.13 8.87
N PRO A 35 6.54 8.42 10.16
CA PRO A 35 7.86 8.17 10.72
C PRO A 35 8.23 6.69 10.58
N VAL A 36 9.49 6.39 10.33
CA VAL A 36 9.95 5.02 10.15
C VAL A 36 9.69 4.13 11.38
N SER A 37 9.61 4.73 12.57
CA SER A 37 9.29 4.01 13.80
C SER A 37 7.93 3.32 13.76
N GLU A 38 7.01 3.77 12.92
CA GLU A 38 5.69 3.16 12.76
C GLU A 38 5.70 1.97 11.79
N LEU A 39 6.78 1.78 11.03
CA LEU A 39 6.93 0.63 10.14
C LEU A 39 7.47 -0.56 10.94
N THR A 40 6.58 -1.41 11.39
CA THR A 40 6.90 -2.63 12.14
C THR A 40 6.50 -3.85 11.32
N GLU A 41 6.98 -5.02 11.72
CA GLU A 41 6.55 -6.28 11.10
C GLU A 41 5.03 -6.45 11.18
N GLN A 42 4.43 -6.04 12.30
CA GLN A 42 2.99 -6.14 12.53
C GLN A 42 2.18 -5.29 11.55
N VAL A 43 2.69 -4.13 11.14
CA VAL A 43 2.02 -3.24 10.18
C VAL A 43 1.85 -3.89 8.80
N PHE A 44 2.76 -4.77 8.40
CA PHE A 44 2.58 -5.53 7.14
C PHE A 44 1.36 -6.44 7.17
N HIS A 45 0.93 -6.83 8.35
CA HIS A 45 -0.28 -7.63 8.55
C HIS A 45 -1.50 -6.77 8.84
N ASP A 46 -1.38 -5.83 9.79
CA ASP A 46 -2.52 -5.05 10.28
C ASP A 46 -2.78 -3.79 9.46
N GLY A 47 -1.77 -3.25 8.80
CA GLY A 47 -1.89 -2.03 8.00
C GLY A 47 -1.78 -0.75 8.80
N PHE A 48 -1.61 0.35 8.08
CA PHE A 48 -1.75 1.71 8.62
C PHE A 48 -3.19 2.17 8.48
N GLY A 49 -3.75 2.76 9.53
CA GLY A 49 -5.08 3.37 9.46
C GLY A 49 -5.02 4.73 8.76
N PHE A 50 -5.99 5.03 7.91
CA PHE A 50 -6.14 6.36 7.32
C PHE A 50 -7.60 6.66 6.99
N ASP A 51 -7.91 7.95 6.78
CA ASP A 51 -9.25 8.41 6.44
C ASP A 51 -9.43 8.46 4.92
N GLY A 52 -10.19 7.51 4.37
CA GLY A 52 -10.44 7.41 2.94
C GLY A 52 -11.45 8.42 2.40
N SER A 53 -12.14 9.20 3.25
CA SER A 53 -13.14 10.17 2.79
C SER A 53 -12.53 11.32 1.98
N SER A 54 -11.23 11.59 2.17
CA SER A 54 -10.49 12.60 1.41
C SER A 54 -10.08 12.13 0.02
N ILE A 55 -10.30 10.85 -0.30
CA ILE A 55 -9.86 10.25 -1.56
C ILE A 55 -11.01 10.25 -2.57
N ARG A 56 -10.71 10.73 -3.78
CA ARG A 56 -11.71 10.83 -4.84
C ARG A 56 -12.31 9.49 -5.21
N GLY A 57 -13.65 9.45 -5.24
CA GLY A 57 -14.40 8.27 -5.65
C GLY A 57 -14.52 7.20 -4.57
N TRP A 58 -14.01 7.48 -3.36
CA TRP A 58 -14.06 6.54 -2.25
C TRP A 58 -15.21 6.88 -1.30
N GLN A 59 -15.26 6.20 -0.17
CA GLN A 59 -16.41 6.21 0.74
C GLN A 59 -16.66 7.57 1.38
N SER A 60 -17.89 7.76 1.84
CA SER A 60 -18.30 8.94 2.60
C SER A 60 -17.66 8.95 4.00
N ILE A 61 -17.79 10.09 4.71
CA ILE A 61 -17.23 10.29 6.06
C ILE A 61 -17.66 9.20 7.04
N ASN A 62 -18.88 8.68 6.93
CA ASN A 62 -19.42 7.69 7.88
C ASN A 62 -18.77 6.30 7.76
N GLU A 63 -18.11 6.01 6.64
CA GLU A 63 -17.50 4.71 6.36
C GLU A 63 -16.08 4.89 5.82
N SER A 64 -15.39 5.92 6.31
CA SER A 64 -14.15 6.38 5.70
C SER A 64 -12.89 5.71 6.21
N ASP A 65 -12.94 5.02 7.34
CA ASP A 65 -11.76 4.36 7.90
C ASP A 65 -11.30 3.22 6.99
N MET A 66 -10.03 3.29 6.59
CA MET A 66 -9.40 2.33 5.68
C MET A 66 -8.05 1.88 6.22
N LEU A 67 -7.57 0.75 5.72
CA LEU A 67 -6.24 0.24 6.03
C LEU A 67 -5.36 0.27 4.78
N LEU A 68 -4.13 0.77 4.96
CA LEU A 68 -3.05 0.68 3.98
C LEU A 68 -2.16 -0.50 4.37
N LEU A 69 -2.15 -1.55 3.55
CA LEU A 69 -1.27 -2.71 3.78
C LEU A 69 -0.05 -2.63 2.87
N PRO A 70 1.14 -2.43 3.44
CA PRO A 70 2.36 -2.32 2.64
C PRO A 70 2.65 -3.62 1.87
N VAL A 71 3.03 -3.48 0.60
CA VAL A 71 3.43 -4.60 -0.26
C VAL A 71 4.94 -4.62 -0.36
N GLY A 72 5.59 -5.56 0.33
CA GLY A 72 7.04 -5.59 0.50
C GLY A 72 7.84 -5.62 -0.80
N GLU A 73 7.33 -6.27 -1.85
CA GLU A 73 8.02 -6.35 -3.14
C GLU A 73 8.16 -4.98 -3.83
N THR A 74 7.38 -3.99 -3.42
CA THR A 74 7.40 -2.65 -4.02
C THR A 74 8.30 -1.67 -3.26
N ALA A 75 8.89 -2.09 -2.15
CA ALA A 75 9.70 -1.24 -1.29
C ALA A 75 10.97 -0.76 -2.00
N LYS A 76 11.20 0.56 -1.99
CA LYS A 76 12.39 1.19 -2.56
C LYS A 76 12.80 2.38 -1.71
N VAL A 77 14.11 2.60 -1.61
CA VAL A 77 14.62 3.86 -1.05
C VAL A 77 14.65 4.91 -2.15
N ASP A 78 13.93 6.02 -1.93
CA ASP A 78 13.84 7.09 -2.92
C ASP A 78 15.05 8.03 -2.78
N PRO A 79 15.88 8.19 -3.83
CA PRO A 79 17.06 9.03 -3.77
C PRO A 79 16.76 10.53 -3.85
N PHE A 80 15.54 10.93 -4.17
CA PHE A 80 15.18 12.33 -4.41
C PHE A 80 14.67 13.06 -3.18
N PHE A 81 14.43 12.37 -2.07
CA PHE A 81 14.03 13.01 -0.82
C PHE A 81 15.25 13.56 -0.08
N GLU A 82 15.08 14.72 0.56
CA GLU A 82 16.11 15.32 1.41
C GLU A 82 16.51 14.39 2.56
N HIS A 83 15.52 13.76 3.19
CA HIS A 83 15.74 12.75 4.22
C HIS A 83 15.54 11.37 3.61
N PRO A 84 16.35 10.35 3.98
CA PRO A 84 16.17 9.01 3.47
C PRO A 84 14.75 8.49 3.69
N THR A 85 14.04 8.21 2.61
CA THR A 85 12.63 7.82 2.62
C THR A 85 12.44 6.52 1.88
N LEU A 86 11.74 5.57 2.50
CA LEU A 86 11.31 4.35 1.85
C LEU A 86 9.95 4.60 1.20
N THR A 87 9.84 4.37 -0.11
CA THR A 87 8.55 4.38 -0.80
C THR A 87 8.04 2.95 -0.89
N ILE A 88 6.77 2.76 -0.63
CA ILE A 88 6.15 1.44 -0.69
C ILE A 88 4.71 1.58 -1.19
N ILE A 89 4.31 0.72 -2.10
CA ILE A 89 2.93 0.68 -2.60
C ILE A 89 2.10 -0.15 -1.64
N CYS A 90 0.87 0.29 -1.37
CA CYS A 90 -0.02 -0.35 -0.42
C CYS A 90 -1.29 -0.85 -1.09
N ASP A 91 -1.78 -1.99 -0.62
CA ASP A 91 -3.14 -2.44 -0.86
C ASP A 91 -4.09 -1.71 0.09
N ILE A 92 -5.32 -1.49 -0.35
CA ILE A 92 -6.35 -0.85 0.47
C ILE A 92 -7.35 -1.90 0.91
N LYS A 93 -7.60 -1.97 2.21
CA LYS A 93 -8.55 -2.92 2.79
C LYS A 93 -9.55 -2.25 3.72
N ASP A 94 -10.72 -2.85 3.80
CA ASP A 94 -11.74 -2.48 4.78
C ASP A 94 -11.29 -2.95 6.17
N PRO A 95 -11.33 -2.08 7.21
CA PRO A 95 -10.84 -2.45 8.54
C PRO A 95 -11.70 -3.50 9.26
N ILE A 96 -12.97 -3.60 8.90
CA ILE A 96 -13.91 -4.54 9.53
C ILE A 96 -13.85 -5.91 8.86
N THR A 97 -14.05 -5.95 7.54
CA THR A 97 -14.08 -7.21 6.77
C THR A 97 -12.70 -7.71 6.40
N ARG A 98 -11.69 -6.83 6.40
CA ARG A 98 -10.33 -7.06 5.95
C ARG A 98 -10.23 -7.51 4.49
N GLN A 99 -11.26 -7.25 3.72
CA GLN A 99 -11.28 -7.51 2.28
C GLN A 99 -10.72 -6.33 1.50
N ASN A 100 -10.19 -6.60 0.33
CA ASN A 100 -9.70 -5.57 -0.57
C ASN A 100 -10.82 -4.60 -0.92
N TYR A 101 -10.49 -3.30 -0.89
CA TYR A 101 -11.45 -2.26 -1.22
C TYR A 101 -11.77 -2.28 -2.72
N SER A 102 -13.06 -2.33 -3.08
CA SER A 102 -13.50 -2.49 -4.47
C SER A 102 -13.15 -1.31 -5.39
N ARG A 103 -12.96 -0.12 -4.83
CA ARG A 103 -12.61 1.10 -5.59
C ARG A 103 -11.11 1.39 -5.61
N ASP A 104 -10.29 0.47 -5.11
CA ASP A 104 -8.85 0.54 -5.26
C ASP A 104 -8.46 -0.02 -6.64
N PRO A 105 -7.88 0.79 -7.55
CA PRO A 105 -7.48 0.30 -8.86
C PRO A 105 -6.54 -0.91 -8.82
N ARG A 106 -5.68 -0.97 -7.80
CA ARG A 106 -4.78 -2.10 -7.61
C ARG A 106 -5.54 -3.41 -7.32
N SER A 107 -6.64 -3.33 -6.56
CA SER A 107 -7.51 -4.49 -6.32
C SER A 107 -8.17 -4.98 -7.62
N VAL A 108 -8.61 -4.06 -8.46
CA VAL A 108 -9.19 -4.40 -9.76
C VAL A 108 -8.17 -5.07 -10.65
N ALA A 109 -6.95 -4.53 -10.72
CA ALA A 109 -5.86 -5.12 -11.51
C ALA A 109 -5.50 -6.52 -11.01
N ARG A 110 -5.47 -6.73 -9.69
CA ARG A 110 -5.19 -8.04 -9.10
C ARG A 110 -6.25 -9.06 -9.44
N LYS A 111 -7.53 -8.68 -9.40
CA LYS A 111 -8.63 -9.56 -9.83
C LYS A 111 -8.49 -9.97 -11.30
N ALA A 112 -8.11 -9.04 -12.16
CA ALA A 112 -7.88 -9.32 -13.58
C ALA A 112 -6.71 -10.29 -13.76
N ALA A 113 -5.61 -10.10 -13.06
CA ALA A 113 -4.45 -10.99 -13.10
C ALA A 113 -4.81 -12.41 -12.63
N ASP A 114 -5.55 -12.52 -11.53
CA ASP A 114 -5.99 -13.81 -10.99
C ASP A 114 -6.94 -14.52 -11.96
N TYR A 115 -7.82 -13.77 -12.62
CA TYR A 115 -8.72 -14.32 -13.64
C TYR A 115 -7.95 -14.89 -14.83
N LEU A 116 -6.93 -14.18 -15.31
CA LEU A 116 -6.08 -14.64 -16.42
C LEU A 116 -5.37 -15.96 -16.06
N LYS A 117 -4.86 -16.06 -14.85
CA LYS A 117 -4.21 -17.29 -14.36
C LYS A 117 -5.21 -18.44 -14.25
N LYS A 118 -6.38 -18.16 -13.66
CA LYS A 118 -7.43 -19.15 -13.44
C LYS A 118 -7.97 -19.74 -14.76
N THR A 119 -8.10 -18.91 -15.79
CA THR A 119 -8.60 -19.32 -17.11
C THR A 119 -7.51 -19.84 -18.03
N GLU A 120 -6.25 -19.78 -17.62
CA GLU A 120 -5.10 -20.23 -18.41
C GLU A 120 -4.95 -19.52 -19.76
N ILE A 121 -5.53 -18.31 -19.89
CA ILE A 121 -5.41 -17.50 -21.10
C ILE A 121 -3.99 -16.92 -21.21
N ALA A 122 -3.42 -16.52 -20.08
CA ALA A 122 -2.06 -15.98 -20.01
C ALA A 122 -1.43 -16.32 -18.66
N ASP A 123 -0.11 -16.53 -18.65
CA ASP A 123 0.65 -16.78 -17.42
C ASP A 123 1.03 -15.50 -16.69
N GLN A 124 1.06 -14.37 -17.41
CA GLN A 124 1.43 -13.07 -16.87
C GLN A 124 0.41 -12.02 -17.30
N ALA A 125 0.16 -11.08 -16.40
CA ALA A 125 -0.72 -9.95 -16.66
C ALA A 125 0.08 -8.65 -16.69
#